data_bfe459c92b8bcc1ec489c0744f6e7f81
#
_entry.id   bfe459c92b8bcc1ec489c0744f6e7f81
#
_cell.length_a   1.000
_cell.length_b   1.000
_cell.length_c   1.000
_cell.angle_alpha   90.00
_cell.angle_beta   90.00
_cell.angle_gamma   90.00
#
_symmetry.space_group_name_H-M   'P 1'
#
loop_
_entity.id
_entity.type
_entity.pdbx_description
1 polymer ?
#
loop_
_entity_poly.entity_id
_entity_poly.type
_entity_poly.pdbx_seq_one_letter_code
_entity_poly.pdbx_strand_id
1 'polypeptide(L)'
;MKIIAYTYDADINCIDCTKQKFDYMYTGIVRAFSTIDINGIYTDQLDTEGEMVIPMFSTHEWREFDKGFLKENPIQHLTCGSCLEIIDTYEHDTIE
;
A
#
# COMPACT_ATOMS: atom_id res chain seq x y z
N MET A 1 11.25 7.42 4.94
CA MET A 1 9.84 7.06 5.15
C MET A 1 9.65 5.56 4.94
N LYS A 2 8.77 4.98 5.73
CA LYS A 2 8.52 3.54 5.67
C LYS A 2 7.41 3.23 4.67
N ILE A 3 7.63 2.21 3.83
CA ILE A 3 6.58 1.69 2.93
C ILE A 3 5.61 0.86 3.78
N ILE A 4 4.31 1.13 3.68
CA ILE A 4 3.27 0.41 4.42
C ILE A 4 2.35 -0.43 3.54
N ALA A 5 2.28 -0.12 2.24
CA ALA A 5 1.38 -0.78 1.31
C ALA A 5 1.82 -0.51 -0.12
N TYR A 6 1.10 -1.12 -1.07
CA TYR A 6 1.31 -0.90 -2.51
C TYR A 6 -0.03 -0.73 -3.20
N THR A 7 -0.08 0.15 -4.21
CA THR A 7 -1.26 0.31 -5.06
C THR A 7 -1.03 -0.38 -6.39
N TYR A 8 -1.93 -1.27 -6.75
CA TYR A 8 -1.96 -1.95 -8.04
C TYR A 8 -3.34 -2.56 -8.26
N ASP A 9 -3.67 -2.87 -9.53
CA ASP A 9 -4.97 -3.43 -9.91
C ASP A 9 -6.13 -2.59 -9.37
N ALA A 10 -5.98 -1.26 -9.38
CA ALA A 10 -6.96 -0.27 -8.93
C ALA A 10 -7.33 -0.41 -7.44
N ASP A 11 -6.43 -0.94 -6.61
CA ASP A 11 -6.69 -1.11 -5.18
C ASP A 11 -5.42 -0.91 -4.35
N ILE A 12 -5.59 -0.81 -3.04
CA ILE A 12 -4.49 -0.70 -2.08
C ILE A 12 -4.33 -2.06 -1.41
N ASN A 13 -3.11 -2.59 -1.40
CA ASN A 13 -2.83 -3.93 -0.89
C ASN A 13 -1.67 -3.89 0.11
N CYS A 14 -1.74 -4.73 1.15
CA CYS A 14 -0.70 -4.82 2.15
C CYS A 14 0.59 -5.43 1.56
N ILE A 15 1.69 -5.27 2.30
CA ILE A 15 3.00 -5.78 1.87
C ILE A 15 2.96 -7.29 1.65
N ASP A 16 2.34 -8.04 2.55
CA ASP A 16 2.29 -9.51 2.48
C ASP A 16 1.52 -9.99 1.25
N CYS A 17 0.37 -9.40 0.95
CA CYS A 17 -0.40 -9.73 -0.25
C CYS A 17 0.39 -9.40 -1.52
N THR A 18 1.11 -8.29 -1.51
CA THR A 18 1.95 -7.88 -2.64
C THR A 18 3.11 -8.86 -2.86
N LYS A 19 3.76 -9.28 -1.78
CA LYS A 19 4.82 -10.29 -1.86
C LYS A 19 4.33 -11.60 -2.44
N GLN A 20 3.16 -12.05 -2.02
CA GLN A 20 2.58 -13.29 -2.53
C GLN A 20 2.26 -13.21 -4.01
N LYS A 21 1.70 -12.08 -4.46
CA LYS A 21 1.36 -11.88 -5.86
C LYS A 21 2.59 -11.80 -6.76
N PHE A 22 3.63 -11.14 -6.29
CA PHE A 22 4.86 -10.90 -7.05
C PHE A 22 6.05 -11.68 -6.48
N ASP A 23 5.83 -12.96 -6.16
CA ASP A 23 6.88 -13.82 -5.58
C ASP A 23 7.89 -14.27 -6.63
N TYR A 24 8.94 -13.48 -6.79
CA TYR A 24 10.00 -13.74 -7.77
C TYR A 24 10.85 -14.94 -7.40
N MET A 25 11.03 -15.18 -6.10
CA MET A 25 11.81 -16.32 -5.62
C MET A 25 11.13 -17.64 -5.95
N TYR A 26 9.82 -17.67 -5.83
CA TYR A 26 9.01 -18.85 -6.12
C TYR A 26 8.94 -19.13 -7.62
N THR A 27 8.78 -18.09 -8.44
CA THR A 27 8.66 -18.25 -9.88
C THR A 27 10.01 -18.44 -10.59
N GLY A 28 11.12 -18.19 -9.90
CA GLY A 28 12.46 -18.28 -10.45
C GLY A 28 12.78 -17.20 -11.48
N ILE A 29 11.92 -16.20 -11.65
CA ILE A 29 12.15 -15.12 -12.59
C ILE A 29 12.89 -13.98 -11.89
N VAL A 30 14.16 -13.80 -12.27
CA VAL A 30 14.98 -12.71 -11.75
C VAL A 30 15.42 -11.85 -12.93
N ARG A 31 15.11 -10.56 -12.86
CA ARG A 31 15.49 -9.59 -13.89
C ARG A 31 16.86 -9.00 -13.53
N ALA A 32 17.85 -9.17 -14.42
CA ALA A 32 19.25 -8.84 -14.14
C ALA A 32 19.49 -7.35 -13.88
N PHE A 33 18.67 -6.47 -14.44
CA PHE A 33 18.88 -5.02 -14.36
C PHE A 33 17.81 -4.27 -13.59
N SER A 34 16.89 -5.00 -12.96
CA SER A 34 15.85 -4.37 -12.17
C SER A 34 16.26 -4.23 -10.72
N THR A 35 15.87 -3.11 -10.10
CA THR A 35 16.11 -2.83 -8.69
C THR A 35 14.94 -3.30 -7.86
N ILE A 36 15.20 -3.94 -6.73
CA ILE A 36 14.16 -4.33 -5.77
C ILE A 36 14.19 -3.41 -4.56
N ASP A 37 13.02 -3.17 -3.97
CA ASP A 37 12.91 -2.36 -2.75
C ASP A 37 13.19 -3.20 -1.49
N ILE A 38 13.03 -2.59 -0.32
CA ILE A 38 13.29 -3.24 0.97
C ILE A 38 12.40 -4.47 1.21
N ASN A 39 11.27 -4.55 0.53
CA ASN A 39 10.31 -5.66 0.66
C ASN A 39 10.47 -6.73 -0.42
N GLY A 40 11.45 -6.57 -1.31
CA GLY A 40 11.70 -7.52 -2.40
C GLY A 40 10.83 -7.31 -3.63
N ILE A 41 10.16 -6.18 -3.76
CA ILE A 41 9.33 -5.85 -4.91
C ILE A 41 10.13 -5.04 -5.92
N TYR A 42 10.08 -5.40 -7.20
CA TYR A 42 10.76 -4.63 -8.23
C TYR A 42 10.18 -3.22 -8.33
N THR A 43 11.06 -2.22 -8.40
CA THR A 43 10.65 -0.81 -8.49
C THR A 43 9.95 -0.47 -9.80
N ASP A 44 10.14 -1.31 -10.83
CA ASP A 44 9.49 -1.17 -12.14
C ASP A 44 8.40 -2.22 -12.37
N GLN A 45 7.91 -2.86 -11.30
CA GLN A 45 6.87 -3.88 -11.41
C GLN A 45 5.58 -3.30 -11.98
N LEU A 46 5.02 -3.98 -12.97
CA LEU A 46 3.71 -3.66 -13.54
C LEU A 46 2.66 -4.61 -12.98
N ASP A 47 1.42 -4.12 -12.86
CA ASP A 47 0.29 -4.93 -12.45
C ASP A 47 -0.36 -5.64 -13.66
N THR A 48 -1.49 -6.30 -13.45
CA THR A 48 -2.18 -7.05 -14.51
C THR A 48 -2.76 -6.14 -15.59
N GLU A 49 -2.92 -4.85 -15.32
CA GLU A 49 -3.45 -3.87 -16.28
C GLU A 49 -2.33 -3.10 -17.00
N GLY A 50 -1.07 -3.41 -16.70
CA GLY A 50 0.08 -2.71 -17.27
C GLY A 50 0.43 -1.40 -16.59
N GLU A 51 -0.19 -1.12 -15.43
CA GLU A 51 0.10 0.05 -14.62
C GLU A 51 1.22 -0.24 -13.62
N MET A 52 1.98 0.77 -13.23
CA MET A 52 3.05 0.59 -12.26
C MET A 52 2.50 0.29 -10.88
N VAL A 53 3.13 -0.68 -10.20
CA VAL A 53 2.91 -0.92 -8.78
C VAL A 53 3.60 0.20 -8.00
N ILE A 54 2.84 0.98 -7.22
CA ILE A 54 3.35 2.18 -6.55
C ILE A 54 3.35 1.96 -5.04
N PRO A 55 4.50 2.16 -4.36
CA PRO A 55 4.54 2.05 -2.90
C PRO A 55 3.82 3.21 -2.22
N MET A 56 3.14 2.92 -1.12
CA MET A 56 2.55 3.91 -0.23
C MET A 56 3.39 4.07 1.02
N PHE A 57 3.58 5.30 1.46
CA PHE A 57 4.39 5.62 2.63
C PHE A 57 3.53 6.00 3.84
N SER A 58 4.11 5.93 5.03
CA SER A 58 3.40 6.16 6.29
C SER A 58 3.17 7.65 6.59
N THR A 59 2.56 8.39 5.65
CA THR A 59 2.32 9.84 5.76
C THR A 59 0.86 10.19 6.02
N HIS A 60 -0.02 9.20 6.11
CA HIS A 60 -1.47 9.38 6.26
C HIS A 60 -2.11 10.20 5.13
N GLU A 61 -1.48 10.28 3.95
CA GLU A 61 -2.03 10.97 2.79
C GLU A 61 -3.32 10.31 2.27
N TRP A 62 -3.52 9.04 2.60
CA TRP A 62 -4.71 8.28 2.24
C TRP A 62 -5.97 8.72 3.00
N ARG A 63 -5.81 9.48 4.09
CA ARG A 63 -6.95 9.85 4.94
C ARG A 63 -7.85 10.90 4.27
N GLU A 64 -9.10 10.95 4.70
CA GLU A 64 -10.01 12.01 4.30
C GLU A 64 -9.68 13.28 5.07
N PHE A 65 -9.62 14.43 4.38
CA PHE A 65 -9.24 15.72 4.95
C PHE A 65 -10.44 16.64 5.25
N ASP A 66 -11.64 16.27 4.84
CA ASP A 66 -12.83 17.08 5.07
C ASP A 66 -13.11 17.22 6.56
N LYS A 67 -13.24 18.47 7.04
CA LYS A 67 -13.41 18.74 8.48
C LYS A 67 -14.71 18.16 9.04
N GLY A 68 -15.78 18.18 8.27
CA GLY A 68 -17.04 17.58 8.68
C GLY A 68 -16.94 16.08 8.82
N PHE A 69 -16.28 15.43 7.87
CA PHE A 69 -16.04 13.99 7.92
C PHE A 69 -15.17 13.61 9.13
N LEU A 70 -14.08 14.36 9.38
CA LEU A 70 -13.17 14.09 10.50
C LEU A 70 -13.85 14.25 11.85
N LYS A 71 -14.79 15.19 11.97
CA LYS A 71 -15.54 15.42 13.20
C LYS A 71 -16.44 14.22 13.52
N GLU A 72 -17.07 13.63 12.51
CA GLU A 72 -17.96 12.47 12.67
C GLU A 72 -17.17 11.15 12.70
N ASN A 73 -16.02 11.11 12.05
CA ASN A 73 -15.20 9.92 11.90
C ASN A 73 -13.74 10.22 12.29
N PRO A 74 -13.45 10.40 13.59
CA PRO A 74 -12.12 10.81 14.04
C PRO A 74 -11.06 9.70 13.86
N ILE A 75 -11.50 8.46 13.70
CA ILE A 75 -10.60 7.32 13.48
C ILE A 75 -10.88 6.76 12.09
N GLN A 76 -9.84 6.67 11.27
CA GLN A 76 -9.91 6.11 9.93
C GLN A 76 -8.93 4.95 9.81
N HIS A 77 -9.33 3.91 9.08
CA HIS A 77 -8.51 2.73 8.83
C HIS A 77 -8.24 2.58 7.34
N LEU A 78 -6.98 2.31 7.01
CA LEU A 78 -6.60 1.88 5.68
C LEU A 78 -6.61 0.36 5.65
N THR A 79 -7.43 -0.22 4.78
CA THR A 79 -7.67 -1.66 4.73
C THR A 79 -7.12 -2.25 3.43
N CYS A 80 -6.50 -3.43 3.51
CA CYS A 80 -6.04 -4.16 2.33
C CYS A 80 -7.23 -4.63 1.48
N GLY A 81 -7.20 -4.36 0.17
CA GLY A 81 -8.26 -4.78 -0.74
C GLY A 81 -8.29 -6.28 -1.00
N SER A 82 -7.21 -7.02 -0.68
CA SER A 82 -7.13 -8.46 -0.92
C SER A 82 -7.45 -9.29 0.31
N CYS A 83 -6.83 -9.01 1.47
CA CYS A 83 -7.02 -9.79 2.69
C CYS A 83 -7.91 -9.11 3.73
N LEU A 84 -8.28 -7.86 3.50
CA LEU A 84 -9.13 -7.03 4.37
C LEU A 84 -8.53 -6.72 5.74
N GLU A 85 -7.25 -6.94 5.93
CA GLU A 85 -6.55 -6.56 7.16
C GLU A 85 -6.31 -5.05 7.20
N ILE A 86 -6.30 -4.49 8.41
CA ILE A 86 -5.98 -3.07 8.61
C ILE A 86 -4.49 -2.86 8.41
N ILE A 87 -4.13 -2.00 7.45
CA ILE A 87 -2.74 -1.67 7.13
C ILE A 87 -2.25 -0.52 8.03
N ASP A 88 -3.10 0.49 8.22
CA ASP A 88 -2.73 1.70 8.95
C ASP A 88 -3.98 2.32 9.56
N THR A 89 -3.79 3.14 10.59
CA THR A 89 -4.86 3.84 11.29
C THR A 89 -4.47 5.30 11.49
N TYR A 90 -5.41 6.20 11.23
CA TYR A 90 -5.25 7.61 11.52
C TYR A 90 -6.27 8.03 12.58
N GLU A 91 -5.80 8.66 13.64
CA GLU A 91 -6.65 9.25 14.68
C GLU A 91 -6.57 10.77 14.57
N HIS A 92 -7.72 11.38 14.29
CA HIS A 92 -7.81 12.83 14.28
C HIS A 92 -8.00 13.34 15.70
N ASP A 93 -7.15 14.27 16.12
CA ASP A 93 -7.29 14.92 17.42
C ASP A 93 -8.41 15.97 17.33
N THR A 94 -9.52 15.69 18.01
CA THR A 94 -10.67 16.58 18.04
C THR A 94 -10.68 17.53 19.24
N ILE A 95 -9.65 17.43 20.09
CA ILE A 95 -9.53 18.29 21.28
C ILE A 95 -8.77 19.56 20.91
N GLU A 96 -9.50 20.58 20.56
CA GLU A 96 -8.93 21.89 20.35
C GLU A 96 -9.69 22.93 21.17
#